data_871e179d084514ba6bb469dd3bc2a368
#
_entry.id   871e179d084514ba6bb469dd3bc2a368
#
_cell.length_a   1.000
_cell.length_b   1.000
_cell.length_c   1.000
_cell.angle_alpha   90.00
_cell.angle_beta   90.00
_cell.angle_gamma   90.00
#
_symmetry.space_group_name_H-M   'P 1'
#
loop_
_entity.id
_entity.type
_entity.pdbx_description
1 polymer ?
#
loop_
_entity_poly.entity_id
_entity_poly.type
_entity_poly.pdbx_seq_one_letter_code
_entity_poly.pdbx_strand_id
1 'polypeptide(L)'
;MKIKFTSSSLCYLLLPLLAMLACSSSAFGQSKVGTTAAQFLGIAVGPKASAMGSAYVASSGDVSSLYWNPGAFVQADKSEFTFSNTDWLVGTKFRWFGFMMNIDGENAIGVHVTQLDYGEDDVTTVAAPDGTGERWSAADLAVGISYSRRLTDRFSIGGTAKYVSERIWNESASNITFDAGLLFVTDFNNMRLGMSMSNFGGDLQLDGRDLLNKIDIDPADAGSNKTLVGKLKTDSWPMPLLFRVGAAMDVVKSDAIRWTVAVDALRPSDNAESVNVGAEVAWEDMLFIRGGFKSLFAKEGPLNKQDQQDGLSLGAGVKMKLQGFASAEVNYAYNKFGVFGNLNTIALSIGF
;
A
#
# COMPACT_ATOMS: atom_id res chain seq x y z
N MET A 1 42.13 21.47 18.92
CA MET A 1 41.46 21.50 20.24
C MET A 1 40.67 20.17 20.35
N LYS A 2 41.21 19.17 21.07
CA LYS A 2 40.55 17.87 21.23
C LYS A 2 39.63 17.95 22.45
N ILE A 3 38.34 17.94 22.22
CA ILE A 3 37.31 17.90 23.27
C ILE A 3 37.29 16.45 23.80
N LYS A 4 37.77 16.23 25.02
CA LYS A 4 37.63 14.95 25.74
C LYS A 4 36.24 14.91 26.35
N PHE A 5 35.34 14.11 25.76
CA PHE A 5 34.09 13.75 26.43
C PHE A 5 34.40 12.76 27.56
N THR A 6 34.14 13.13 28.78
CA THR A 6 34.20 12.21 29.92
C THR A 6 32.91 11.44 30.04
N SER A 7 32.96 10.19 30.46
CA SER A 7 31.80 9.27 30.58
C SER A 7 30.64 9.85 31.42
N SER A 8 30.93 10.77 32.36
CA SER A 8 29.93 11.49 33.13
C SER A 8 29.09 12.47 32.30
N SER A 9 29.68 13.12 31.28
CA SER A 9 28.95 14.08 30.45
C SER A 9 27.89 13.40 29.56
N LEU A 10 28.11 12.13 29.18
CA LEU A 10 27.16 11.34 28.38
C LEU A 10 25.95 10.94 29.21
N CYS A 11 26.13 10.62 30.51
CA CYS A 11 25.03 10.32 31.42
C CYS A 11 24.09 11.50 31.65
N TYR A 12 24.63 12.73 31.75
CA TYR A 12 23.79 13.93 31.96
C TYR A 12 22.96 14.32 30.72
N LEU A 13 23.38 13.90 29.54
CA LEU A 13 22.60 14.09 28.28
C LEU A 13 21.59 12.97 28.05
N LEU A 14 21.89 11.74 28.43
CA LEU A 14 21.00 10.59 28.25
C LEU A 14 19.86 10.54 29.26
N LEU A 15 20.07 11.00 30.50
CA LEU A 15 19.05 10.98 31.56
C LEU A 15 17.81 11.82 31.24
N PRO A 16 17.91 13.09 30.74
CA PRO A 16 16.76 13.88 30.38
C PRO A 16 16.08 13.37 29.08
N LEU A 17 16.85 12.77 28.17
CA LEU A 17 16.28 12.14 26.94
C LEU A 17 15.45 10.90 27.31
N LEU A 18 15.94 10.09 28.24
CA LEU A 18 15.21 8.92 28.78
C LEU A 18 13.97 9.35 29.59
N ALA A 19 14.06 10.44 30.34
CA ALA A 19 12.92 11.00 31.07
C ALA A 19 11.86 11.60 30.16
N MET A 20 12.23 12.24 29.04
CA MET A 20 11.30 12.68 28.02
C MET A 20 10.58 11.51 27.32
N LEU A 21 11.27 10.40 27.07
CA LEU A 21 10.64 9.18 26.53
C LEU A 21 9.69 8.51 27.55
N ALA A 22 9.99 8.60 28.85
CA ALA A 22 9.15 8.03 29.91
C ALA A 22 7.90 8.88 30.23
N CYS A 23 7.90 10.16 29.90
CA CYS A 23 6.77 11.09 30.12
C CYS A 23 5.80 11.17 28.94
N SER A 24 5.92 10.34 27.91
CA SER A 24 4.89 10.20 26.88
C SER A 24 3.64 9.56 27.49
N SER A 25 2.82 10.40 28.14
CA SER A 25 1.44 10.05 28.50
C SER A 25 0.73 9.53 27.27
N SER A 26 0.23 8.30 27.33
CA SER A 26 -0.64 7.74 26.30
C SER A 26 -1.87 8.64 26.19
N ALA A 27 -1.84 9.59 25.26
CA ALA A 27 -3.06 10.27 24.85
C ALA A 27 -3.93 9.20 24.20
N PHE A 28 -4.99 8.76 24.88
CA PHE A 28 -6.02 7.92 24.27
C PHE A 28 -6.77 8.78 23.25
N GLY A 29 -6.21 8.88 22.04
CA GLY A 29 -6.91 9.41 20.90
C GLY A 29 -8.06 8.47 20.53
N GLN A 30 -9.20 9.03 20.14
CA GLN A 30 -10.31 8.27 19.59
C GLN A 30 -9.79 7.44 18.40
N SER A 31 -10.15 6.14 18.33
CA SER A 31 -9.79 5.30 17.19
C SER A 31 -10.36 5.90 15.90
N LYS A 32 -9.52 6.11 14.90
CA LYS A 32 -9.91 6.62 13.58
C LYS A 32 -10.14 5.49 12.56
N VAL A 33 -10.23 4.24 13.02
CA VAL A 33 -10.44 3.09 12.14
C VAL A 33 -11.77 3.23 11.40
N GLY A 34 -11.75 3.04 10.07
CA GLY A 34 -12.94 3.14 9.22
C GLY A 34 -13.42 4.56 8.94
N THR A 35 -12.56 5.58 9.09
CA THR A 35 -12.92 7.00 8.88
C THR A 35 -12.40 7.57 7.56
N THR A 36 -11.94 6.72 6.63
CA THR A 36 -11.48 7.12 5.30
C THR A 36 -12.18 6.32 4.20
N ALA A 37 -12.26 6.88 3.00
CA ALA A 37 -12.64 6.20 1.78
C ALA A 37 -11.45 5.44 1.17
N ALA A 38 -11.64 4.79 0.04
CA ALA A 38 -10.61 4.15 -0.79
C ALA A 38 -9.66 3.23 -0.01
N GLN A 39 -10.19 2.43 0.91
CA GLN A 39 -9.43 1.50 1.75
C GLN A 39 -8.62 0.46 0.95
N PHE A 40 -9.01 0.18 -0.29
CA PHE A 40 -8.30 -0.73 -1.19
C PHE A 40 -6.87 -0.25 -1.51
N LEU A 41 -6.59 1.05 -1.39
CA LEU A 41 -5.25 1.63 -1.55
C LEU A 41 -4.27 1.20 -0.43
N GLY A 42 -4.77 0.67 0.67
CA GLY A 42 -3.98 0.11 1.77
C GLY A 42 -3.61 -1.38 1.59
N ILE A 43 -4.17 -2.06 0.58
CA ILE A 43 -3.88 -3.47 0.32
C ILE A 43 -2.45 -3.59 -0.24
N ALA A 44 -1.66 -4.50 0.34
CA ALA A 44 -0.27 -4.71 -0.05
C ALA A 44 -0.15 -5.18 -1.50
N VAL A 45 0.65 -4.50 -2.29
CA VAL A 45 0.91 -4.80 -3.70
C VAL A 45 2.11 -5.71 -3.85
N GLY A 46 1.92 -6.77 -4.61
CA GLY A 46 2.98 -7.68 -5.04
C GLY A 46 3.42 -8.70 -3.99
N PRO A 47 3.74 -9.94 -4.41
CA PRO A 47 4.10 -11.01 -3.50
C PRO A 47 5.46 -10.82 -2.83
N LYS A 48 6.41 -10.10 -3.45
CA LYS A 48 7.71 -9.80 -2.85
C LYS A 48 7.55 -9.04 -1.54
N ALA A 49 6.84 -7.92 -1.60
CA ALA A 49 6.61 -7.07 -0.45
C ALA A 49 5.68 -7.74 0.57
N SER A 50 4.59 -8.39 0.11
CA SER A 50 3.67 -9.12 0.99
C SER A 50 4.38 -10.19 1.79
N ALA A 51 5.27 -10.97 1.18
CA ALA A 51 6.04 -12.02 1.83
C ALA A 51 7.04 -11.49 2.87
N MET A 52 7.54 -10.25 2.68
CA MET A 52 8.40 -9.56 3.63
C MET A 52 7.61 -8.81 4.71
N GLY A 53 6.37 -9.21 5.01
CA GLY A 53 5.53 -8.55 6.00
C GLY A 53 5.19 -7.10 5.64
N SER A 54 5.26 -6.72 4.36
CA SER A 54 5.09 -5.34 3.87
C SER A 54 6.19 -4.36 4.35
N ALA A 55 7.36 -4.84 4.74
CA ALA A 55 8.55 -4.02 5.00
C ALA A 55 9.31 -3.80 3.68
N TYR A 56 8.91 -2.79 2.90
CA TYR A 56 9.37 -2.64 1.51
C TYR A 56 9.67 -1.20 1.07
N VAL A 57 9.46 -0.19 1.91
CA VAL A 57 9.64 1.23 1.55
C VAL A 57 11.10 1.58 1.19
N ALA A 58 12.06 0.87 1.77
CA ALA A 58 13.49 1.04 1.48
C ALA A 58 14.01 0.05 0.41
N SER A 59 13.14 -0.82 -0.14
CA SER A 59 13.51 -1.71 -1.23
C SER A 59 13.55 -0.97 -2.55
N SER A 60 14.39 -1.42 -3.46
CA SER A 60 14.61 -0.78 -4.75
C SER A 60 14.86 -1.83 -5.83
N GLY A 61 14.78 -1.42 -7.09
CA GLY A 61 15.16 -2.25 -8.21
C GLY A 61 14.05 -3.13 -8.80
N ASP A 62 12.78 -2.85 -8.47
CA ASP A 62 11.64 -3.47 -9.13
C ASP A 62 10.46 -2.51 -9.32
N VAL A 63 9.53 -2.91 -10.17
CA VAL A 63 8.36 -2.11 -10.55
C VAL A 63 7.36 -1.91 -9.40
N SER A 64 7.35 -2.76 -8.37
CA SER A 64 6.43 -2.58 -7.23
C SER A 64 6.78 -1.35 -6.38
N SER A 65 7.99 -0.79 -6.55
CA SER A 65 8.37 0.51 -5.97
C SER A 65 7.46 1.66 -6.40
N LEU A 66 6.77 1.57 -7.55
CA LEU A 66 5.75 2.54 -7.97
C LEU A 66 4.64 2.72 -6.92
N TYR A 67 4.31 1.66 -6.18
CA TYR A 67 3.34 1.68 -5.10
C TYR A 67 4.00 1.96 -3.74
N TRP A 68 5.15 1.31 -3.45
CA TRP A 68 5.74 1.34 -2.12
C TRP A 68 6.52 2.62 -1.84
N ASN A 69 7.29 3.09 -2.82
CA ASN A 69 8.13 4.29 -2.72
C ASN A 69 8.49 4.81 -4.12
N PRO A 70 7.80 5.82 -4.64
CA PRO A 70 8.07 6.32 -5.98
C PRO A 70 9.46 6.94 -6.15
N GLY A 71 10.22 7.20 -5.06
CA GLY A 71 11.62 7.61 -5.15
C GLY A 71 12.59 6.46 -5.41
N ALA A 72 12.15 5.20 -5.29
CA ALA A 72 13.04 4.04 -5.35
C ALA A 72 13.18 3.42 -6.76
N PHE A 73 12.17 3.54 -7.64
CA PHE A 73 12.15 2.76 -8.87
C PHE A 73 13.20 3.22 -9.90
N VAL A 74 13.72 4.44 -9.83
CA VAL A 74 14.85 4.88 -10.70
C VAL A 74 16.16 4.13 -10.39
N GLN A 75 16.22 3.43 -9.26
CA GLN A 75 17.39 2.59 -8.92
C GLN A 75 17.38 1.24 -9.66
N ALA A 76 16.33 0.93 -10.39
CA ALA A 76 16.26 -0.26 -11.22
C ALA A 76 17.19 -0.14 -12.43
N ASP A 77 17.97 -1.21 -12.67
CA ASP A 77 18.89 -1.27 -13.82
C ASP A 77 18.17 -1.52 -15.15
N LYS A 78 16.90 -1.93 -15.11
CA LYS A 78 16.13 -2.39 -16.29
C LYS A 78 14.71 -1.85 -16.25
N SER A 79 14.14 -1.74 -17.44
CA SER A 79 12.70 -1.62 -17.57
C SER A 79 12.00 -2.91 -17.18
N GLU A 80 10.85 -2.82 -16.55
CA GLU A 80 10.12 -3.98 -16.05
C GLU A 80 8.61 -3.75 -16.12
N PHE A 81 7.87 -4.81 -16.42
CA PHE A 81 6.45 -4.85 -16.14
C PHE A 81 6.12 -6.03 -15.22
N THR A 82 5.10 -5.85 -14.39
CA THR A 82 4.60 -6.89 -13.49
C THR A 82 3.08 -6.90 -13.49
N PHE A 83 2.52 -8.10 -13.53
CA PHE A 83 1.13 -8.36 -13.20
C PHE A 83 1.05 -9.18 -11.91
N SER A 84 0.21 -8.76 -10.97
CA SER A 84 -0.02 -9.43 -9.69
C SER A 84 -1.50 -9.64 -9.48
N ASN A 85 -1.88 -10.84 -8.99
CA ASN A 85 -3.23 -11.18 -8.57
C ASN A 85 -3.21 -11.71 -7.13
N THR A 86 -4.10 -11.20 -6.32
CA THR A 86 -4.35 -11.66 -4.95
C THR A 86 -5.78 -12.12 -4.83
N ASP A 87 -5.98 -13.34 -4.37
CA ASP A 87 -7.28 -13.81 -3.91
C ASP A 87 -7.58 -13.12 -2.57
N TRP A 88 -8.42 -12.08 -2.66
CA TRP A 88 -8.75 -11.24 -1.53
C TRP A 88 -9.93 -11.80 -0.73
N LEU A 89 -10.37 -11.07 0.29
CA LEU A 89 -11.40 -11.51 1.22
C LEU A 89 -12.73 -11.78 0.50
N VAL A 90 -13.47 -12.79 0.99
CA VAL A 90 -14.85 -13.11 0.53
C VAL A 90 -14.94 -13.31 -0.99
N GLY A 91 -13.91 -13.88 -1.61
CA GLY A 91 -13.91 -14.19 -3.05
C GLY A 91 -13.66 -13.01 -3.98
N THR A 92 -13.41 -11.82 -3.45
CA THR A 92 -13.02 -10.64 -4.25
C THR A 92 -11.62 -10.81 -4.83
N LYS A 93 -11.29 -10.04 -5.86
CA LYS A 93 -10.01 -10.13 -6.55
C LYS A 93 -9.28 -8.80 -6.50
N PHE A 94 -8.08 -8.79 -5.94
CA PHE A 94 -7.19 -7.64 -5.96
C PHE A 94 -6.12 -7.84 -7.01
N ARG A 95 -6.09 -6.97 -8.01
CA ARG A 95 -5.18 -7.03 -9.15
C ARG A 95 -4.33 -5.77 -9.22
N TRP A 96 -3.07 -5.95 -9.54
CA TRP A 96 -2.15 -4.85 -9.76
C TRP A 96 -1.32 -5.09 -11.02
N PHE A 97 -1.19 -4.07 -11.82
CA PHE A 97 -0.30 -4.00 -12.96
C PHE A 97 0.61 -2.80 -12.81
N GLY A 98 1.90 -2.97 -13.07
CA GLY A 98 2.88 -1.91 -13.11
C GLY A 98 3.81 -2.06 -14.29
N PHE A 99 4.19 -0.93 -14.86
CA PHE A 99 5.24 -0.81 -15.87
C PHE A 99 6.15 0.34 -15.49
N MET A 100 7.46 0.11 -15.55
CA MET A 100 8.45 1.17 -15.37
C MET A 100 9.50 1.10 -16.48
N MET A 101 9.99 2.27 -16.86
CA MET A 101 11.05 2.44 -17.84
C MET A 101 12.12 3.37 -17.29
N ASN A 102 13.36 2.86 -17.22
CA ASN A 102 14.52 3.68 -16.96
C ASN A 102 14.93 4.34 -18.28
N ILE A 103 15.03 5.67 -18.32
CA ILE A 103 15.26 6.45 -19.53
C ILE A 103 16.78 6.58 -19.82
N ASP A 104 17.53 7.00 -18.81
CA ASP A 104 18.95 7.38 -18.97
C ASP A 104 19.82 7.03 -17.74
N GLY A 105 19.29 6.22 -16.82
CA GLY A 105 19.94 5.87 -15.55
C GLY A 105 19.78 6.93 -14.46
N GLU A 106 19.36 8.15 -14.78
CA GLU A 106 19.06 9.21 -13.82
C GLU A 106 17.56 9.49 -13.71
N ASN A 107 16.80 9.24 -14.77
CA ASN A 107 15.38 9.51 -14.87
C ASN A 107 14.62 8.23 -15.22
N ALA A 108 13.51 8.01 -14.53
CA ALA A 108 12.61 6.91 -14.81
C ALA A 108 11.15 7.37 -14.76
N ILE A 109 10.33 6.75 -15.60
CA ILE A 109 8.88 6.94 -15.62
C ILE A 109 8.19 5.61 -15.37
N GLY A 110 6.99 5.66 -14.84
CA GLY A 110 6.22 4.46 -14.60
C GLY A 110 4.72 4.73 -14.61
N VAL A 111 3.97 3.67 -14.86
CA VAL A 111 2.52 3.66 -14.77
C VAL A 111 2.07 2.43 -14.00
N HIS A 112 1.01 2.55 -13.22
CA HIS A 112 0.43 1.41 -12.56
C HIS A 112 -1.09 1.50 -12.47
N VAL A 113 -1.72 0.34 -12.37
CA VAL A 113 -3.16 0.19 -12.20
C VAL A 113 -3.38 -0.75 -11.00
N THR A 114 -4.21 -0.31 -10.07
CA THR A 114 -4.69 -1.10 -8.94
C THR A 114 -6.19 -1.27 -9.07
N GLN A 115 -6.68 -2.48 -8.97
CA GLN A 115 -8.11 -2.80 -9.05
C GLN A 115 -8.50 -3.73 -7.92
N LEU A 116 -9.59 -3.41 -7.22
CA LEU A 116 -10.31 -4.34 -6.37
C LEU A 116 -11.68 -4.61 -7.02
N ASP A 117 -11.91 -5.86 -7.38
CA ASP A 117 -13.11 -6.34 -8.06
C ASP A 117 -13.94 -7.16 -7.06
N TYR A 118 -15.14 -6.67 -6.77
CA TYR A 118 -16.07 -7.31 -5.82
C TYR A 118 -16.97 -8.35 -6.48
N GLY A 119 -16.90 -8.47 -7.83
CA GLY A 119 -17.76 -9.34 -8.62
C GLY A 119 -19.11 -8.73 -8.94
N GLU A 120 -20.03 -9.58 -9.33
CA GLU A 120 -21.40 -9.22 -9.69
C GLU A 120 -22.38 -10.08 -8.91
N ASP A 121 -23.56 -9.53 -8.57
CA ASP A 121 -24.63 -10.24 -7.88
C ASP A 121 -25.99 -9.83 -8.45
N ASP A 122 -27.03 -10.62 -8.20
CA ASP A 122 -28.37 -10.36 -8.68
C ASP A 122 -29.06 -9.30 -7.83
N VAL A 123 -29.80 -8.41 -8.49
CA VAL A 123 -30.66 -7.45 -7.79
C VAL A 123 -31.90 -8.19 -7.31
N THR A 124 -32.10 -8.26 -6.00
CA THR A 124 -33.26 -8.88 -5.37
C THR A 124 -34.19 -7.85 -4.74
N THR A 125 -35.49 -8.12 -4.74
CA THR A 125 -36.50 -7.29 -4.06
C THR A 125 -37.45 -8.17 -3.26
N VAL A 126 -38.27 -7.56 -2.40
CA VAL A 126 -39.30 -8.30 -1.67
C VAL A 126 -40.29 -9.00 -2.63
N ALA A 127 -40.54 -8.41 -3.80
CA ALA A 127 -41.43 -9.01 -4.82
C ALA A 127 -40.73 -10.04 -5.73
N ALA A 128 -39.39 -10.00 -5.83
CA ALA A 128 -38.58 -10.92 -6.62
C ALA A 128 -37.36 -11.37 -5.81
N PRO A 129 -37.52 -12.24 -4.80
CA PRO A 129 -36.44 -12.68 -3.92
C PRO A 129 -35.40 -13.56 -4.64
N ASP A 130 -35.76 -14.19 -5.75
CA ASP A 130 -34.86 -15.02 -6.58
C ASP A 130 -34.13 -14.20 -7.67
N GLY A 131 -34.31 -12.88 -7.65
CA GLY A 131 -33.69 -11.95 -8.61
C GLY A 131 -34.69 -11.25 -9.52
N THR A 132 -34.39 -10.00 -9.88
CA THR A 132 -35.21 -9.21 -10.83
C THR A 132 -34.81 -9.43 -12.28
N GLY A 133 -33.72 -10.15 -12.53
CA GLY A 133 -33.05 -10.26 -13.82
C GLY A 133 -32.03 -9.15 -14.10
N GLU A 134 -31.95 -8.14 -13.24
CA GLU A 134 -30.86 -7.15 -13.24
C GLU A 134 -29.70 -7.61 -12.39
N ARG A 135 -28.46 -7.16 -12.72
CA ARG A 135 -27.27 -7.43 -11.94
C ARG A 135 -26.60 -6.12 -11.52
N TRP A 136 -25.99 -6.13 -10.36
CA TRP A 136 -25.18 -5.03 -9.86
C TRP A 136 -23.73 -5.47 -9.66
N SER A 137 -22.80 -4.55 -9.72
CA SER A 137 -21.38 -4.81 -9.48
C SER A 137 -20.75 -3.66 -8.74
N ALA A 138 -19.66 -3.95 -8.04
CA ALA A 138 -18.82 -2.95 -7.40
C ALA A 138 -17.35 -3.17 -7.80
N ALA A 139 -16.61 -2.07 -7.94
CA ALA A 139 -15.19 -2.11 -8.24
C ALA A 139 -14.52 -0.82 -7.82
N ASP A 140 -13.29 -0.93 -7.32
CA ASP A 140 -12.42 0.18 -7.04
C ASP A 140 -11.23 0.14 -8.00
N LEU A 141 -10.81 1.32 -8.45
CA LEU A 141 -9.76 1.50 -9.43
C LEU A 141 -8.85 2.65 -9.04
N ALA A 142 -7.54 2.45 -9.13
CA ALA A 142 -6.57 3.52 -9.11
C ALA A 142 -5.61 3.38 -10.29
N VAL A 143 -5.38 4.50 -11.00
CA VAL A 143 -4.43 4.58 -12.11
C VAL A 143 -3.41 5.65 -11.78
N GLY A 144 -2.13 5.28 -11.71
CA GLY A 144 -1.03 6.17 -11.33
C GLY A 144 -0.02 6.37 -12.45
N ILE A 145 0.48 7.60 -12.56
CA ILE A 145 1.63 7.96 -13.40
C ILE A 145 2.71 8.48 -12.46
N SER A 146 3.90 7.93 -12.59
CA SER A 146 5.03 8.17 -11.69
C SER A 146 6.26 8.68 -12.44
N TYR A 147 7.00 9.55 -11.77
CA TYR A 147 8.30 10.00 -12.19
C TYR A 147 9.28 9.92 -11.03
N SER A 148 10.48 9.42 -11.30
CA SER A 148 11.57 9.36 -10.32
C SER A 148 12.86 9.86 -10.92
N ARG A 149 13.67 10.53 -10.09
CA ARG A 149 14.96 11.06 -10.49
C ARG A 149 16.03 10.74 -9.46
N ARG A 150 17.18 10.29 -9.93
CA ARG A 150 18.41 10.15 -9.18
C ARG A 150 19.10 11.52 -9.13
N LEU A 151 19.15 12.13 -7.95
CA LEU A 151 19.78 13.44 -7.76
C LEU A 151 21.30 13.33 -7.53
N THR A 152 21.71 12.23 -6.92
CA THR A 152 23.11 11.83 -6.75
C THR A 152 23.19 10.31 -6.86
N ASP A 153 24.40 9.74 -6.91
CA ASP A 153 24.60 8.28 -6.94
C ASP A 153 23.90 7.52 -5.80
N ARG A 154 23.54 8.24 -4.73
CA ARG A 154 22.98 7.66 -3.50
C ARG A 154 21.61 8.17 -3.13
N PHE A 155 21.15 9.24 -3.76
CA PHE A 155 19.90 9.87 -3.37
C PHE A 155 18.97 10.03 -4.56
N SER A 156 17.77 9.51 -4.42
CA SER A 156 16.71 9.64 -5.42
C SER A 156 15.40 10.08 -4.79
N ILE A 157 14.60 10.78 -5.59
CA ILE A 157 13.27 11.25 -5.24
C ILE A 157 12.29 10.88 -6.34
N GLY A 158 11.02 10.81 -6.01
CA GLY A 158 9.98 10.57 -7.00
C GLY A 158 8.61 10.95 -6.50
N GLY A 159 7.69 11.00 -7.43
CA GLY A 159 6.29 11.29 -7.15
C GLY A 159 5.36 10.56 -8.11
N THR A 160 4.13 10.38 -7.68
CA THR A 160 3.05 9.76 -8.45
C THR A 160 1.81 10.64 -8.37
N ALA A 161 1.14 10.85 -9.49
CA ALA A 161 -0.22 11.35 -9.54
C ALA A 161 -1.16 10.18 -9.85
N LYS A 162 -2.19 9.98 -9.01
CA LYS A 162 -3.15 8.88 -9.13
C LYS A 162 -4.56 9.41 -9.29
N TYR A 163 -5.28 8.89 -10.28
CA TYR A 163 -6.73 8.96 -10.33
C TYR A 163 -7.30 7.77 -9.58
N VAL A 164 -8.16 8.02 -8.60
CA VAL A 164 -8.80 7.01 -7.75
C VAL A 164 -10.30 7.09 -7.97
N SER A 165 -10.96 5.95 -8.17
CA SER A 165 -12.40 5.85 -8.36
C SER A 165 -12.94 4.62 -7.62
N GLU A 166 -14.02 4.82 -6.88
CA GLU A 166 -14.84 3.78 -6.27
C GLU A 166 -16.20 3.80 -6.95
N ARG A 167 -16.73 2.64 -7.28
CA ARG A 167 -18.05 2.47 -7.91
C ARG A 167 -18.80 1.34 -7.25
N ILE A 168 -20.04 1.63 -6.89
CA ILE A 168 -21.01 0.63 -6.44
C ILE A 168 -22.30 0.83 -7.24
N TRP A 169 -22.63 -0.13 -8.06
CA TRP A 169 -23.79 -0.13 -8.96
C TRP A 169 -23.85 1.16 -9.80
N ASN A 170 -24.75 2.10 -9.47
CA ASN A 170 -25.01 3.36 -10.21
C ASN A 170 -24.34 4.57 -9.58
N GLU A 171 -23.73 4.42 -8.40
CA GLU A 171 -23.03 5.46 -7.68
C GLU A 171 -21.52 5.31 -7.86
N SER A 172 -20.85 6.46 -7.93
CA SER A 172 -19.39 6.50 -8.02
C SER A 172 -18.83 7.72 -7.28
N ALA A 173 -17.59 7.56 -6.84
CA ALA A 173 -16.78 8.66 -6.32
C ALA A 173 -15.43 8.64 -7.02
N SER A 174 -14.84 9.80 -7.28
CA SER A 174 -13.49 9.86 -7.83
C SER A 174 -12.75 11.10 -7.38
N ASN A 175 -11.42 10.98 -7.25
CA ASN A 175 -10.55 12.09 -6.95
C ASN A 175 -9.13 11.82 -7.45
N ILE A 176 -8.29 12.86 -7.42
CA ILE A 176 -6.85 12.76 -7.73
C ILE A 176 -6.07 12.81 -6.42
N THR A 177 -5.11 11.91 -6.28
CA THR A 177 -4.18 11.86 -5.15
C THR A 177 -2.74 11.89 -5.62
N PHE A 178 -1.86 12.28 -4.72
CA PHE A 178 -0.43 12.36 -4.97
C PHE A 178 0.34 11.52 -3.96
N ASP A 179 1.39 10.88 -4.45
CA ASP A 179 2.39 10.21 -3.61
C ASP A 179 3.75 10.89 -3.81
N ALA A 180 4.55 10.88 -2.76
CA ALA A 180 5.93 11.33 -2.80
C ALA A 180 6.81 10.29 -2.12
N GLY A 181 8.03 10.14 -2.59
CA GLY A 181 8.98 9.21 -2.01
C GLY A 181 10.42 9.62 -2.20
N LEU A 182 11.27 9.12 -1.34
CA LEU A 182 12.72 9.27 -1.42
C LEU A 182 13.43 7.99 -1.02
N LEU A 183 14.62 7.79 -1.57
CA LEU A 183 15.51 6.72 -1.19
C LEU A 183 16.93 7.26 -1.05
N PHE A 184 17.59 6.85 0.02
CA PHE A 184 18.99 7.13 0.27
C PHE A 184 19.77 5.83 0.47
N VAL A 185 20.81 5.60 -0.32
CA VAL A 185 21.68 4.42 -0.26
C VAL A 185 22.99 4.80 0.41
N THR A 186 23.38 4.06 1.44
CA THR A 186 24.62 4.30 2.18
C THR A 186 25.73 3.34 1.73
N ASP A 187 27.00 3.64 2.04
CA ASP A 187 28.13 2.75 1.80
C ASP A 187 28.16 1.56 2.77
N PHE A 188 27.44 1.64 3.87
CA PHE A 188 27.47 0.62 4.90
C PHE A 188 26.55 -0.55 4.53
N ASN A 189 27.11 -1.67 4.09
CA ASN A 189 26.39 -2.89 3.73
C ASN A 189 25.18 -2.64 2.80
N ASN A 190 25.32 -1.72 1.86
CA ASN A 190 24.24 -1.32 0.95
C ASN A 190 22.93 -0.98 1.72
N MET A 191 23.05 -0.35 2.90
CA MET A 191 21.89 0.03 3.68
C MET A 191 21.15 1.15 2.97
N ARG A 192 19.87 0.92 2.79
CA ARG A 192 18.93 1.82 2.13
C ARG A 192 17.97 2.39 3.16
N LEU A 193 17.76 3.70 3.11
CA LEU A 193 16.78 4.40 3.93
C LEU A 193 15.70 4.92 2.99
N GLY A 194 14.46 4.49 3.20
CA GLY A 194 13.32 4.89 2.39
C GLY A 194 12.29 5.67 3.19
N MET A 195 11.65 6.62 2.53
CA MET A 195 10.50 7.33 3.08
C MET A 195 9.48 7.53 1.97
N SER A 196 8.20 7.33 2.29
CA SER A 196 7.11 7.63 1.38
C SER A 196 5.91 8.20 2.11
N MET A 197 5.19 9.10 1.42
CA MET A 197 3.88 9.60 1.77
C MET A 197 2.95 9.25 0.61
N SER A 198 1.88 8.54 0.88
CA SER A 198 0.95 8.04 -0.14
C SER A 198 -0.47 8.54 0.10
N ASN A 199 -1.22 8.71 -1.00
CA ASN A 199 -2.64 9.04 -1.01
C ASN A 199 -2.97 10.44 -0.46
N PHE A 200 -2.08 11.42 -0.66
CA PHE A 200 -2.38 12.82 -0.34
C PHE A 200 -3.33 13.39 -1.40
N GLY A 201 -4.56 13.72 -1.02
CA GLY A 201 -5.59 14.22 -1.95
C GLY A 201 -6.81 14.77 -1.24
N GLY A 202 -7.80 15.16 -2.03
CA GLY A 202 -9.11 15.60 -1.54
C GLY A 202 -9.97 14.42 -1.10
N ASP A 203 -11.14 14.74 -0.55
CA ASP A 203 -12.12 13.77 -0.08
C ASP A 203 -12.85 13.10 -1.24
N LEU A 204 -13.35 11.89 -1.01
CA LEU A 204 -14.29 11.19 -1.88
C LEU A 204 -15.72 11.37 -1.39
N GLN A 205 -16.64 11.63 -2.32
CA GLN A 205 -18.06 11.69 -2.06
C GLN A 205 -18.81 10.91 -3.14
N LEU A 206 -19.56 9.89 -2.73
CA LEU A 206 -20.39 9.10 -3.64
C LEU A 206 -21.51 9.95 -4.22
N ASP A 207 -21.71 9.83 -5.53
CA ASP A 207 -22.77 10.47 -6.28
C ASP A 207 -23.28 9.52 -7.38
N GLY A 208 -24.60 9.62 -7.68
CA GLY A 208 -25.22 8.84 -8.71
C GLY A 208 -26.73 9.01 -8.79
N ARG A 209 -27.34 8.25 -9.69
CA ARG A 209 -28.76 8.40 -10.01
C ARG A 209 -29.70 7.87 -8.94
N ASP A 210 -29.29 6.87 -8.16
CA ASP A 210 -30.15 6.23 -7.15
C ASP A 210 -30.28 7.10 -5.89
N LEU A 211 -29.50 8.18 -5.80
CA LEU A 211 -29.66 9.24 -4.80
C LEU A 211 -30.81 10.20 -5.14
N LEU A 212 -31.38 10.10 -6.34
CA LEU A 212 -32.48 10.95 -6.77
C LEU A 212 -33.81 10.37 -6.27
N ASN A 213 -34.56 11.17 -5.50
CA ASN A 213 -35.86 10.79 -4.98
C ASN A 213 -36.91 11.83 -5.33
N LYS A 214 -38.14 11.39 -5.53
CA LYS A 214 -39.29 12.30 -5.63
C LYS A 214 -39.63 12.81 -4.23
N ILE A 215 -39.67 14.11 -4.08
CA ILE A 215 -39.99 14.80 -2.80
C ILE A 215 -41.25 15.60 -2.97
N ASP A 216 -42.17 15.47 -2.03
CA ASP A 216 -43.28 16.36 -1.85
C ASP A 216 -42.88 17.43 -0.81
N ILE A 217 -42.77 18.68 -1.24
CA ILE A 217 -42.29 19.78 -0.37
C ILE A 217 -43.34 20.21 0.64
N ASP A 218 -44.62 20.03 0.32
CA ASP A 218 -45.74 20.36 1.22
C ASP A 218 -46.81 19.26 1.16
N PRO A 219 -46.65 18.17 1.92
CA PRO A 219 -47.59 17.06 1.94
C PRO A 219 -49.00 17.45 2.41
N ALA A 220 -49.15 18.60 3.09
CA ALA A 220 -50.43 19.10 3.59
C ALA A 220 -51.23 19.83 2.53
N ASP A 221 -50.61 20.32 1.46
CA ASP A 221 -51.29 21.00 0.34
C ASP A 221 -51.52 20.02 -0.83
N ALA A 222 -52.79 19.70 -1.08
CA ALA A 222 -53.18 18.77 -2.16
C ALA A 222 -52.81 19.26 -3.58
N GLY A 223 -52.44 20.53 -3.75
CA GLY A 223 -51.97 21.14 -5.00
C GLY A 223 -50.45 21.17 -5.18
N SER A 224 -49.69 20.74 -4.18
CA SER A 224 -48.24 20.80 -4.20
C SER A 224 -47.62 19.85 -5.28
N ASN A 225 -46.41 20.20 -5.75
CA ASN A 225 -45.71 19.43 -6.78
C ASN A 225 -45.09 18.18 -6.18
N LYS A 226 -45.80 17.04 -6.25
CA LYS A 226 -45.37 15.71 -5.77
C LYS A 226 -44.28 15.07 -6.61
N THR A 227 -43.85 15.69 -7.69
CA THR A 227 -42.87 15.14 -8.64
C THR A 227 -41.54 15.88 -8.65
N LEU A 228 -41.33 16.77 -7.68
CA LEU A 228 -40.06 17.46 -7.56
C LEU A 228 -38.94 16.43 -7.26
N VAL A 229 -37.88 16.47 -8.06
CA VAL A 229 -36.74 15.59 -7.87
C VAL A 229 -35.82 16.26 -6.86
N GLY A 230 -35.66 15.64 -5.71
CA GLY A 230 -34.61 15.94 -4.73
C GLY A 230 -33.47 14.95 -4.79
N LYS A 231 -32.31 15.34 -4.35
CA LYS A 231 -31.12 14.47 -4.28
C LYS A 231 -30.70 14.29 -2.82
N LEU A 232 -30.52 13.04 -2.40
CA LEU A 232 -29.92 12.74 -1.10
C LEU A 232 -28.45 13.13 -1.13
N LYS A 233 -28.01 13.86 -0.12
CA LYS A 233 -26.62 14.26 0.05
C LYS A 233 -25.85 13.17 0.81
N THR A 234 -24.82 12.64 0.21
CA THR A 234 -23.87 11.72 0.86
C THR A 234 -22.81 12.51 1.63
N ASP A 235 -22.19 11.88 2.61
CA ASP A 235 -21.03 12.43 3.30
C ASP A 235 -19.77 12.32 2.45
N SER A 236 -18.82 13.19 2.76
CA SER A 236 -17.49 13.23 2.16
C SER A 236 -16.46 12.61 3.10
N TRP A 237 -15.61 11.73 2.59
CA TRP A 237 -14.64 10.98 3.39
C TRP A 237 -13.21 11.20 2.86
N PRO A 238 -12.24 11.47 3.76
CA PRO A 238 -10.86 11.72 3.36
C PRO A 238 -10.20 10.47 2.77
N MET A 239 -9.14 10.69 1.99
CA MET A 239 -8.29 9.61 1.48
C MET A 239 -7.44 8.98 2.61
N PRO A 240 -7.07 7.68 2.50
CA PRO A 240 -6.28 6.98 3.51
C PRO A 240 -4.80 7.38 3.41
N LEU A 241 -4.47 8.57 3.92
CA LEU A 241 -3.11 9.09 3.94
C LEU A 241 -2.22 8.14 4.74
N LEU A 242 -1.11 7.70 4.14
CA LEU A 242 -0.19 6.78 4.75
C LEU A 242 1.25 7.28 4.65
N PHE A 243 1.90 7.38 5.80
CA PHE A 243 3.30 7.70 5.92
C PHE A 243 4.11 6.45 6.27
N ARG A 244 5.20 6.20 5.54
CA ARG A 244 6.11 5.07 5.75
C ARG A 244 7.54 5.57 5.84
N VAL A 245 8.29 5.04 6.79
CA VAL A 245 9.74 5.23 6.92
C VAL A 245 10.36 3.87 7.20
N GLY A 246 11.42 3.51 6.50
CA GLY A 246 12.05 2.23 6.71
C GLY A 246 13.51 2.17 6.31
N ALA A 247 14.11 1.06 6.67
CA ALA A 247 15.48 0.72 6.33
C ALA A 247 15.56 -0.71 5.85
N ALA A 248 16.41 -0.95 4.86
CA ALA A 248 16.77 -2.29 4.37
C ALA A 248 18.29 -2.40 4.23
N MET A 249 18.85 -3.56 4.55
CA MET A 249 20.29 -3.77 4.53
C MET A 249 20.63 -5.19 4.10
N ASP A 250 21.70 -5.33 3.31
CA ASP A 250 22.25 -6.63 2.92
C ASP A 250 23.22 -7.09 4.01
N VAL A 251 22.75 -7.91 4.97
CA VAL A 251 23.58 -8.41 6.10
C VAL A 251 24.62 -9.45 5.67
N VAL A 252 24.32 -10.18 4.59
CA VAL A 252 25.26 -11.08 3.92
C VAL A 252 25.19 -10.80 2.42
N LYS A 253 26.34 -10.61 1.80
CA LYS A 253 26.45 -10.46 0.35
C LYS A 253 27.69 -11.19 -0.14
N SER A 254 27.48 -12.26 -0.91
CA SER A 254 28.49 -13.01 -1.64
C SER A 254 28.02 -13.23 -3.08
N ASP A 255 28.85 -13.80 -3.93
CA ASP A 255 28.46 -14.08 -5.31
C ASP A 255 27.30 -15.08 -5.42
N ALA A 256 27.15 -15.99 -4.45
CA ALA A 256 26.10 -17.01 -4.47
C ALA A 256 24.90 -16.67 -3.59
N ILE A 257 25.06 -15.91 -2.50
CA ILE A 257 24.02 -15.70 -1.52
C ILE A 257 23.97 -14.23 -1.13
N ARG A 258 22.75 -13.66 -1.18
CA ARG A 258 22.42 -12.36 -0.59
C ARG A 258 21.34 -12.54 0.45
N TRP A 259 21.57 -11.99 1.64
CA TRP A 259 20.57 -11.97 2.71
C TRP A 259 20.26 -10.53 3.08
N THR A 260 19.03 -10.12 2.80
CA THR A 260 18.53 -8.78 3.06
C THR A 260 17.55 -8.81 4.22
N VAL A 261 17.65 -7.84 5.12
CA VAL A 261 16.67 -7.58 6.18
C VAL A 261 16.07 -6.20 5.99
N ALA A 262 14.80 -6.04 6.34
CA ALA A 262 14.08 -4.78 6.21
C ALA A 262 13.20 -4.53 7.43
N VAL A 263 13.04 -3.25 7.78
CA VAL A 263 12.12 -2.78 8.81
C VAL A 263 11.46 -1.49 8.35
N ASP A 264 10.12 -1.42 8.45
CA ASP A 264 9.33 -0.25 8.12
C ASP A 264 8.45 0.16 9.31
N ALA A 265 8.40 1.44 9.61
CA ALA A 265 7.43 2.05 10.50
C ALA A 265 6.34 2.73 9.67
N LEU A 266 5.09 2.50 10.03
CA LEU A 266 3.90 2.97 9.33
C LEU A 266 3.06 3.85 10.23
N ARG A 267 2.59 4.97 9.67
CA ARG A 267 1.62 5.86 10.31
C ARG A 267 0.48 6.17 9.35
N PRO A 268 -0.58 5.36 9.36
CA PRO A 268 -1.81 5.66 8.63
C PRO A 268 -2.62 6.76 9.32
N SER A 269 -3.43 7.50 8.55
CA SER A 269 -4.32 8.52 9.11
C SER A 269 -5.55 7.93 9.80
N ASP A 270 -5.91 6.71 9.45
CA ASP A 270 -7.15 6.02 9.82
C ASP A 270 -6.92 4.73 10.63
N ASN A 271 -5.68 4.46 11.06
CA ASN A 271 -5.37 3.28 11.86
C ASN A 271 -4.24 3.57 12.86
N ALA A 272 -3.93 2.59 13.71
CA ALA A 272 -2.82 2.65 14.64
C ALA A 272 -1.47 2.57 13.91
N GLU A 273 -0.46 3.19 14.51
CA GLU A 273 0.93 3.07 14.08
C GLU A 273 1.39 1.62 14.23
N SER A 274 2.22 1.17 13.30
CA SER A 274 2.71 -0.20 13.30
C SER A 274 4.13 -0.30 12.75
N VAL A 275 4.79 -1.41 13.04
CA VAL A 275 6.11 -1.74 12.52
C VAL A 275 6.03 -3.07 11.78
N ASN A 276 6.61 -3.11 10.60
CA ASN A 276 6.73 -4.31 9.78
C ASN A 276 8.20 -4.73 9.72
N VAL A 277 8.46 -6.04 9.68
CA VAL A 277 9.81 -6.58 9.51
C VAL A 277 9.80 -7.67 8.45
N GLY A 278 10.88 -7.77 7.69
CA GLY A 278 11.02 -8.77 6.66
C GLY A 278 12.46 -9.18 6.41
N ALA A 279 12.62 -10.37 5.86
CA ALA A 279 13.90 -10.88 5.42
C ALA A 279 13.74 -11.62 4.08
N GLU A 280 14.76 -11.52 3.25
CA GLU A 280 14.90 -12.23 2.00
C GLU A 280 16.25 -12.92 1.94
N VAL A 281 16.26 -14.17 1.51
CA VAL A 281 17.46 -14.90 1.09
C VAL A 281 17.35 -15.13 -0.41
N ALA A 282 18.30 -14.60 -1.16
CA ALA A 282 18.44 -14.82 -2.58
C ALA A 282 19.66 -15.73 -2.86
N TRP A 283 19.46 -16.79 -3.65
CA TRP A 283 20.54 -17.67 -4.12
C TRP A 283 20.76 -17.43 -5.61
N GLU A 284 21.98 -17.01 -5.95
CA GLU A 284 22.44 -16.68 -7.32
C GLU A 284 21.53 -15.65 -8.03
N ASP A 285 20.78 -14.84 -7.27
CA ASP A 285 19.72 -13.97 -7.77
C ASP A 285 18.69 -14.67 -8.70
N MET A 286 18.54 -15.98 -8.50
CA MET A 286 17.60 -16.84 -9.23
C MET A 286 16.50 -17.42 -8.33
N LEU A 287 16.83 -17.82 -7.12
CA LEU A 287 15.89 -18.40 -6.16
C LEU A 287 15.77 -17.47 -4.96
N PHE A 288 14.55 -17.18 -4.55
CA PHE A 288 14.24 -16.28 -3.46
C PHE A 288 13.35 -16.96 -2.45
N ILE A 289 13.71 -16.85 -1.17
CA ILE A 289 12.86 -17.23 -0.04
C ILE A 289 12.67 -15.99 0.83
N ARG A 290 11.43 -15.71 1.20
CA ARG A 290 11.05 -14.51 1.94
C ARG A 290 10.19 -14.87 3.14
N GLY A 291 10.38 -14.13 4.20
CA GLY A 291 9.54 -14.22 5.40
C GLY A 291 9.44 -12.86 6.08
N GLY A 292 8.32 -12.62 6.73
CA GLY A 292 8.12 -11.34 7.38
C GLY A 292 6.96 -11.36 8.38
N PHE A 293 6.89 -10.28 9.13
CA PHE A 293 5.84 -10.05 10.10
C PHE A 293 5.29 -8.63 9.94
N LYS A 294 3.98 -8.54 9.77
CA LYS A 294 3.25 -7.29 9.62
C LYS A 294 2.67 -6.84 10.96
N SER A 295 2.62 -5.53 11.16
CA SER A 295 1.93 -4.91 12.29
C SER A 295 2.44 -5.34 13.68
N LEU A 296 3.76 -5.51 13.82
CA LEU A 296 4.38 -5.64 15.14
C LEU A 296 4.08 -4.39 15.96
N PHE A 297 3.82 -4.57 17.27
CA PHE A 297 3.53 -3.49 18.22
C PHE A 297 2.28 -2.66 17.88
N ALA A 298 1.42 -3.10 16.97
CA ALA A 298 0.11 -2.50 16.81
C ALA A 298 -0.62 -2.57 18.16
N LYS A 299 -1.03 -1.41 18.70
CA LYS A 299 -1.84 -1.39 19.93
C LYS A 299 -3.10 -2.20 19.66
N GLU A 300 -3.46 -3.02 20.65
CA GLU A 300 -4.72 -3.76 20.62
C GLU A 300 -5.86 -2.78 20.34
N GLY A 301 -6.58 -3.02 19.25
CA GLY A 301 -7.86 -2.34 19.00
C GLY A 301 -8.90 -2.80 20.02
N PRO A 302 -10.12 -2.25 20.00
CA PRO A 302 -11.21 -2.68 20.89
C PRO A 302 -11.62 -4.16 20.69
N LEU A 303 -11.12 -4.81 19.67
CA LEU A 303 -11.31 -6.23 19.37
C LEU A 303 -10.24 -7.07 20.10
N ASN A 304 -10.66 -8.20 20.61
CA ASN A 304 -9.89 -9.10 21.46
C ASN A 304 -8.62 -9.62 20.74
N LYS A 305 -7.60 -10.09 21.48
CA LYS A 305 -6.37 -10.70 20.91
C LYS A 305 -6.61 -11.80 19.86
N GLN A 306 -7.77 -12.46 19.90
CA GLN A 306 -8.17 -13.48 18.93
C GLN A 306 -8.53 -12.90 17.54
N ASP A 307 -8.83 -11.62 17.47
CA ASP A 307 -9.25 -10.93 16.25
C ASP A 307 -8.09 -10.16 15.56
N GLN A 308 -6.88 -10.24 16.12
CA GLN A 308 -5.69 -9.66 15.49
C GLN A 308 -5.36 -10.40 14.20
N GLN A 309 -5.09 -9.64 13.15
CA GLN A 309 -4.53 -10.19 11.92
C GLN A 309 -3.17 -10.81 12.26
N ASP A 310 -3.06 -12.12 12.15
CA ASP A 310 -1.77 -12.78 12.27
C ASP A 310 -0.84 -12.25 11.17
N GLY A 311 0.19 -11.52 11.57
CA GLY A 311 1.06 -10.81 10.65
C GLY A 311 2.08 -11.68 9.91
N LEU A 312 2.07 -13.02 10.09
CA LEU A 312 3.04 -13.91 9.46
C LEU A 312 2.85 -13.97 7.95
N SER A 313 3.93 -13.73 7.25
CA SER A 313 4.00 -13.77 5.79
C SER A 313 5.17 -14.62 5.34
N LEU A 314 4.98 -15.44 4.32
CA LEU A 314 6.00 -16.27 3.71
C LEU A 314 5.90 -16.16 2.19
N GLY A 315 7.01 -16.38 1.48
CA GLY A 315 6.96 -16.38 0.03
C GLY A 315 8.21 -16.96 -0.60
N ALA A 316 8.07 -17.25 -1.88
CA ALA A 316 9.15 -17.76 -2.73
C ALA A 316 9.10 -17.09 -4.10
N GLY A 317 10.25 -17.06 -4.77
CA GLY A 317 10.37 -16.54 -6.13
C GLY A 317 11.40 -17.28 -6.93
N VAL A 318 11.16 -17.36 -8.23
CA VAL A 318 12.11 -17.91 -9.20
C VAL A 318 12.29 -16.92 -10.34
N LYS A 319 13.53 -16.54 -10.60
CA LYS A 319 13.92 -15.65 -11.70
C LYS A 319 14.74 -16.43 -12.72
N MET A 320 14.35 -16.34 -13.95
CA MET A 320 15.02 -16.98 -15.09
C MET A 320 15.56 -15.91 -16.04
N LYS A 321 16.79 -16.08 -16.47
CA LYS A 321 17.36 -15.28 -17.56
C LYS A 321 16.85 -15.84 -18.88
N LEU A 322 16.22 -15.00 -19.69
CA LEU A 322 15.80 -15.32 -21.05
C LEU A 322 16.91 -14.96 -22.03
N GLN A 323 16.72 -15.26 -23.32
CA GLN A 323 17.69 -14.88 -24.35
C GLN A 323 17.89 -13.37 -24.41
N GLY A 324 19.12 -12.91 -24.53
CA GLY A 324 19.50 -11.50 -24.52
C GLY A 324 19.54 -10.93 -23.09
N PHE A 325 19.01 -9.73 -22.91
CA PHE A 325 18.97 -9.01 -21.62
C PHE A 325 17.68 -9.25 -20.83
N ALA A 326 16.71 -9.99 -21.37
CA ALA A 326 15.42 -10.19 -20.75
C ALA A 326 15.47 -11.17 -19.57
N SER A 327 14.60 -10.98 -18.61
CA SER A 327 14.40 -11.89 -17.47
C SER A 327 12.92 -12.06 -17.17
N ALA A 328 12.52 -13.26 -16.77
CA ALA A 328 11.17 -13.52 -16.23
C ALA A 328 11.29 -13.95 -14.77
N GLU A 329 10.41 -13.46 -13.93
CA GLU A 329 10.37 -13.80 -12.51
C GLU A 329 8.94 -14.11 -12.09
N VAL A 330 8.74 -15.26 -11.45
CA VAL A 330 7.48 -15.67 -10.85
C VAL A 330 7.65 -15.64 -9.34
N ASN A 331 6.73 -14.97 -8.67
CA ASN A 331 6.74 -14.86 -7.22
C ASN A 331 5.39 -15.29 -6.66
N TYR A 332 5.44 -15.90 -5.48
CA TYR A 332 4.28 -16.30 -4.69
C TYR A 332 4.44 -15.83 -3.25
N ALA A 333 3.33 -15.40 -2.64
CA ALA A 333 3.27 -15.08 -1.22
C ALA A 333 2.03 -15.70 -0.58
N TYR A 334 2.21 -16.17 0.63
CA TYR A 334 1.20 -16.63 1.55
C TYR A 334 1.18 -15.70 2.77
N ASN A 335 0.01 -15.14 3.07
CA ASN A 335 -0.18 -14.24 4.21
C ASN A 335 -1.30 -14.78 5.09
N LYS A 336 -1.02 -14.95 6.37
CA LYS A 336 -2.04 -15.28 7.36
C LYS A 336 -2.81 -14.02 7.73
N PHE A 337 -4.15 -14.05 7.60
CA PHE A 337 -5.01 -12.87 7.76
C PHE A 337 -6.08 -13.08 8.83
N GLY A 338 -5.66 -13.59 9.99
CA GLY A 338 -6.50 -13.78 11.17
C GLY A 338 -7.73 -14.64 10.89
N VAL A 339 -8.87 -14.18 11.34
CA VAL A 339 -10.17 -14.86 11.21
C VAL A 339 -10.66 -14.97 9.76
N PHE A 340 -10.13 -14.16 8.86
CA PHE A 340 -10.49 -14.17 7.43
C PHE A 340 -9.74 -15.24 6.62
N GLY A 341 -8.88 -16.03 7.28
CA GLY A 341 -8.14 -17.11 6.63
C GLY A 341 -6.80 -16.66 6.04
N ASN A 342 -6.49 -17.14 4.86
CA ASN A 342 -5.18 -16.95 4.25
C ASN A 342 -5.32 -16.26 2.89
N LEU A 343 -4.42 -15.35 2.60
CA LEU A 343 -4.33 -14.65 1.33
C LEU A 343 -3.18 -15.24 0.50
N ASN A 344 -3.44 -15.49 -0.77
CA ASN A 344 -2.47 -15.97 -1.72
C ASN A 344 -2.28 -14.92 -2.82
N THR A 345 -1.03 -14.55 -3.04
CA THR A 345 -0.67 -13.58 -4.08
C THR A 345 0.32 -14.23 -5.03
N ILE A 346 0.07 -14.11 -6.32
CA ILE A 346 1.00 -14.54 -7.37
C ILE A 346 1.30 -13.36 -8.28
N ALA A 347 2.53 -13.28 -8.76
CA ALA A 347 2.93 -12.28 -9.75
C ALA A 347 3.89 -12.85 -10.78
N LEU A 348 3.77 -12.31 -11.99
CA LEU A 348 4.70 -12.49 -13.08
C LEU A 348 5.34 -11.14 -13.43
N SER A 349 6.66 -11.09 -13.41
CA SER A 349 7.46 -9.92 -13.81
C SER A 349 8.31 -10.26 -15.02
N ILE A 350 8.44 -9.31 -15.95
CA ILE A 350 9.36 -9.42 -17.10
C ILE A 350 10.18 -8.14 -17.16
N GLY A 351 11.51 -8.31 -17.02
CA GLY A 351 12.50 -7.25 -17.16
C GLY A 351 13.25 -7.33 -18.49
N PHE A 352 13.57 -6.16 -19.09
CA PHE A 352 14.22 -6.07 -20.41
C PHE A 352 15.08 -4.80 -20.55
#